data_7008233619fc3dbd90b6b3b24dc03675
#
_entry.id   7008233619fc3dbd90b6b3b24dc03675
#
_cell.length_a   1.000
_cell.length_b   1.000
_cell.length_c   1.000
_cell.angle_alpha   90.00
_cell.angle_beta   90.00
_cell.angle_gamma   90.00
#
_symmetry.space_group_name_H-M   'P 1'
#
loop_
_entity.id
_entity.type
_entity.pdbx_description
1 polymer ?
#
loop_
_entity_poly.entity_id
_entity_poly.type
_entity_poly.pdbx_seq_one_letter_code
_entity_poly.pdbx_strand_id
1 'polypeptide(L)'
;MDVHEITFDGLDAVELTTDCCRMVVVTGAGPRIAWFSRPGDQNLLYWDINGARRGAWRLYGGHRVWLTRPMADESEDTYLPDNDPCRVTLMENGLDVFAPPAQPNRIARGMRIRALPDGRVRVTNCLRNEGEMLYSGGVWSPTCVVATRPIEIPLGCPEPDTAWDVVYMAMPRVFAGNVTRLDDDSVTICGDVLTLTPKGRCVKRCARAEKGIVQLRGDTSVFRKTVIFQPDAHYPLGGCNIAAFIGAGNWMAEMETFGGERPIKPGETAEHEETWEILACE
;
A
#
# COMPACT_ATOMS: atom_id res chain seq x y z
N MET A 1 14.34 -11.31 -16.88
CA MET A 1 14.06 -11.03 -15.46
C MET A 1 14.94 -11.96 -14.63
N ASP A 2 15.57 -11.40 -13.60
CA ASP A 2 16.38 -12.17 -12.65
C ASP A 2 15.72 -12.12 -11.28
N VAL A 3 15.66 -13.30 -10.61
CA VAL A 3 15.12 -13.44 -9.25
C VAL A 3 16.15 -14.22 -8.44
N HIS A 4 16.68 -13.61 -7.39
CA HIS A 4 17.71 -14.28 -6.57
C HIS A 4 17.64 -13.82 -5.11
N GLU A 5 18.09 -14.69 -4.22
CA GLU A 5 18.19 -14.40 -2.79
C GLU A 5 19.37 -13.48 -2.52
N ILE A 6 19.17 -12.51 -1.64
CA ILE A 6 20.17 -11.54 -1.20
C ILE A 6 20.06 -11.30 0.31
N THR A 7 21.03 -10.56 0.85
CA THR A 7 20.90 -9.91 2.16
C THR A 7 20.70 -8.42 1.94
N PHE A 8 19.65 -7.85 2.52
CA PHE A 8 19.35 -6.42 2.46
C PHE A 8 19.25 -5.85 3.88
N ASP A 9 20.13 -4.90 4.21
CA ASP A 9 20.27 -4.32 5.57
C ASP A 9 20.36 -5.38 6.68
N GLY A 10 21.05 -6.51 6.42
CA GLY A 10 21.21 -7.59 7.38
C GLY A 10 20.01 -8.53 7.51
N LEU A 11 18.99 -8.39 6.68
CA LEU A 11 17.80 -9.24 6.62
C LEU A 11 17.83 -10.10 5.36
N ASP A 12 17.30 -11.31 5.46
CA ASP A 12 17.07 -12.15 4.28
C ASP A 12 16.06 -11.46 3.37
N ALA A 13 16.33 -11.47 2.08
CA ALA A 13 15.53 -10.82 1.07
C ALA A 13 15.62 -11.52 -0.29
N VAL A 14 14.71 -11.20 -1.18
CA VAL A 14 14.74 -11.60 -2.60
C VAL A 14 14.74 -10.35 -3.46
N GLU A 15 15.66 -10.29 -4.41
CA GLU A 15 15.71 -9.24 -5.42
C GLU A 15 15.08 -9.73 -6.72
N LEU A 16 14.20 -8.90 -7.29
CA LEU A 16 13.67 -9.01 -8.65
C LEU A 16 14.22 -7.87 -9.48
N THR A 17 14.82 -8.18 -10.63
CA THR A 17 15.29 -7.18 -11.58
C THR A 17 14.74 -7.49 -12.96
N THR A 18 14.16 -6.47 -13.59
CA THR A 18 13.75 -6.45 -15.00
C THR A 18 14.41 -5.27 -15.70
N ASP A 19 14.22 -5.13 -17.01
CA ASP A 19 14.68 -3.95 -17.77
C ASP A 19 14.01 -2.66 -17.30
N CYS A 20 12.84 -2.75 -16.64
CA CYS A 20 12.01 -1.61 -16.25
C CYS A 20 12.10 -1.28 -14.75
N CYS A 21 12.38 -2.24 -13.90
CA CYS A 21 12.38 -2.03 -12.46
C CYS A 21 13.33 -2.96 -11.70
N ARG A 22 13.75 -2.48 -10.53
CA ARG A 22 14.39 -3.22 -9.45
C ARG A 22 13.47 -3.22 -8.24
N MET A 23 13.22 -4.39 -7.66
CA MET A 23 12.41 -4.58 -6.46
C MET A 23 13.15 -5.47 -5.47
N VAL A 24 13.17 -5.09 -4.18
CA VAL A 24 13.69 -5.93 -3.10
C VAL A 24 12.56 -6.26 -2.15
N VAL A 25 12.35 -7.55 -1.92
CA VAL A 25 11.35 -8.10 -1.00
C VAL A 25 12.07 -8.68 0.20
N VAL A 26 11.97 -8.02 1.35
CA VAL A 26 12.49 -8.51 2.62
C VAL A 26 11.61 -9.66 3.10
N THR A 27 12.26 -10.77 3.43
CA THR A 27 11.64 -12.02 3.86
C THR A 27 12.05 -12.42 5.28
N GLY A 28 13.15 -11.88 5.78
CA GLY A 28 13.62 -12.09 7.14
C GLY A 28 12.79 -11.39 8.21
N ALA A 29 12.00 -10.38 7.82
CA ALA A 29 11.07 -9.66 8.68
C ALA A 29 9.90 -9.10 7.85
N GLY A 30 8.79 -9.80 7.80
CA GLY A 30 7.74 -9.24 6.95
C GLY A 30 6.56 -10.16 6.67
N PRO A 31 6.06 -10.18 5.39
CA PRO A 31 6.72 -9.73 4.15
C PRO A 31 6.67 -8.21 3.93
N ARG A 32 7.72 -7.67 3.32
CA ARG A 32 7.79 -6.24 2.95
C ARG A 32 8.51 -6.04 1.61
N ILE A 33 7.99 -5.15 0.75
CA ILE A 33 8.77 -4.65 -0.38
C ILE A 33 9.54 -3.43 0.13
N ALA A 34 10.88 -3.57 0.28
CA ALA A 34 11.75 -2.54 0.87
C ALA A 34 12.33 -1.59 -0.17
N TRP A 35 12.38 -2.02 -1.43
CA TRP A 35 12.94 -1.24 -2.53
C TRP A 35 12.08 -1.36 -3.77
N PHE A 36 11.85 -0.23 -4.43
CA PHE A 36 11.26 -0.17 -5.77
C PHE A 36 11.82 1.04 -6.52
N SER A 37 12.44 0.82 -7.67
CA SER A 37 13.02 1.88 -8.51
C SER A 37 13.16 1.39 -9.95
N ARG A 38 13.50 2.30 -10.87
CA ARG A 38 14.14 1.87 -12.12
C ARG A 38 15.53 1.30 -11.82
N PRO A 39 16.08 0.45 -12.71
CA PRO A 39 17.46 0.00 -12.57
C PRO A 39 18.43 1.18 -12.52
N GLY A 40 19.27 1.22 -11.48
CA GLY A 40 20.25 2.30 -11.27
C GLY A 40 19.73 3.56 -10.56
N ASP A 41 18.42 3.70 -10.39
CA ASP A 41 17.82 4.84 -9.68
C ASP A 41 17.78 4.63 -8.16
N GLN A 42 17.50 5.71 -7.42
CA GLN A 42 17.28 5.67 -5.98
C GLN A 42 15.95 5.01 -5.63
N ASN A 43 15.87 4.48 -4.41
CA ASN A 43 14.65 3.90 -3.87
C ASN A 43 13.51 4.94 -3.80
N LEU A 44 12.36 4.62 -4.34
CA LEU A 44 11.14 5.43 -4.22
C LEU A 44 10.39 5.16 -2.91
N LEU A 45 10.70 4.03 -2.26
CA LEU A 45 10.10 3.67 -0.99
C LEU A 45 10.92 4.25 0.18
N TYR A 46 10.23 4.63 1.25
CA TYR A 46 10.87 4.88 2.54
C TYR A 46 11.22 3.55 3.19
N TRP A 47 12.47 3.40 3.60
CA TRP A 47 12.94 2.24 4.34
C TRP A 47 13.91 2.67 5.44
N ASP A 48 13.70 2.17 6.66
CA ASP A 48 14.58 2.42 7.80
C ASP A 48 14.67 1.17 8.69
N ILE A 49 15.81 0.51 8.66
CA ILE A 49 16.09 -0.68 9.48
C ILE A 49 15.98 -0.38 10.99
N ASN A 50 16.17 0.88 11.40
CA ASN A 50 16.06 1.35 12.77
C ASN A 50 14.73 2.06 13.07
N GLY A 51 13.75 1.91 12.20
CA GLY A 51 12.48 2.62 12.26
C GLY A 51 11.73 2.53 13.59
N ALA A 52 10.75 3.40 13.74
CA ALA A 52 9.97 3.57 14.97
C ALA A 52 9.35 2.25 15.47
N ARG A 53 9.21 2.14 16.80
CA ARG A 53 8.62 0.97 17.46
C ARG A 53 7.35 1.34 18.21
N ARG A 54 6.38 0.40 18.18
CA ARG A 54 5.21 0.42 19.06
C ARG A 54 5.07 -0.96 19.69
N GLY A 55 5.53 -1.10 20.94
CA GLY A 55 5.66 -2.42 21.57
C GLY A 55 6.62 -3.33 20.78
N ALA A 56 6.15 -4.53 20.43
CA ALA A 56 6.90 -5.48 19.63
C ALA A 56 6.85 -5.19 18.12
N TRP A 57 5.89 -4.38 17.67
CA TRP A 57 5.81 -3.96 16.28
C TRP A 57 6.89 -2.93 15.94
N ARG A 58 7.43 -3.00 14.71
CA ARG A 58 8.42 -2.06 14.20
C ARG A 58 8.02 -1.55 12.82
N LEU A 59 8.10 -0.23 12.63
CA LEU A 59 8.01 0.38 11.33
C LEU A 59 9.37 0.32 10.64
N TYR A 60 9.53 -0.60 9.70
CA TYR A 60 10.67 -0.56 8.78
C TYR A 60 10.40 0.34 7.57
N GLY A 61 9.14 0.55 7.24
CA GLY A 61 8.73 1.19 5.99
C GLY A 61 8.44 0.17 4.88
N GLY A 62 8.62 0.61 3.63
CA GLY A 62 8.30 -0.19 2.47
C GLY A 62 6.81 -0.46 2.31
N HIS A 63 6.48 -1.41 1.45
CA HIS A 63 5.10 -1.88 1.28
C HIS A 63 4.85 -3.09 2.16
N ARG A 64 3.69 -3.14 2.81
CA ARG A 64 3.27 -4.20 3.70
C ARG A 64 1.79 -4.54 3.53
N VAL A 65 1.39 -5.70 4.03
CA VAL A 65 0.01 -6.13 4.05
C VAL A 65 -0.52 -6.04 5.46
N TRP A 66 -1.52 -5.24 5.64
CA TRP A 66 -2.28 -5.14 6.87
C TRP A 66 -3.74 -5.54 6.63
N LEU A 67 -4.55 -5.44 7.67
CA LEU A 67 -5.96 -5.79 7.63
C LEU A 67 -6.79 -4.65 8.20
N THR A 68 -7.99 -4.46 7.64
CA THR A 68 -8.98 -3.55 8.18
C THR A 68 -9.96 -4.30 9.09
N ARG A 69 -10.63 -3.56 9.94
CA ARG A 69 -11.88 -3.96 10.59
C ARG A 69 -13.04 -3.24 9.89
N PRO A 70 -14.25 -3.76 9.95
CA PRO A 70 -15.40 -3.07 9.37
C PRO A 70 -15.48 -1.60 9.78
N MET A 71 -15.56 -0.70 8.80
CA MET A 71 -15.60 0.75 8.96
C MET A 71 -14.30 1.43 9.43
N ALA A 72 -13.22 0.70 9.70
CA ALA A 72 -11.98 1.27 10.21
C ALA A 72 -10.75 0.73 9.46
N ASP A 73 -9.76 1.59 9.19
CA ASP A 73 -8.43 1.17 8.75
C ASP A 73 -7.62 0.66 9.94
N GLU A 74 -7.47 1.44 11.00
CA GLU A 74 -6.70 1.06 12.18
C GLU A 74 -7.54 0.36 13.25
N SER A 75 -6.96 -0.66 13.86
CA SER A 75 -7.49 -1.39 15.00
C SER A 75 -6.35 -1.93 15.86
N GLU A 76 -6.65 -2.62 16.95
CA GLU A 76 -5.63 -3.28 17.78
C GLU A 76 -4.81 -4.31 16.98
N ASP A 77 -5.42 -4.97 16.00
CA ASP A 77 -4.77 -5.97 15.15
C ASP A 77 -3.76 -5.35 14.16
N THR A 78 -3.86 -4.06 13.87
CA THR A 78 -2.97 -3.34 12.95
C THR A 78 -1.51 -3.40 13.38
N TYR A 79 -1.28 -3.25 14.69
CA TYR A 79 0.05 -3.22 15.29
C TYR A 79 0.49 -4.54 15.91
N LEU A 80 -0.13 -5.65 15.49
CA LEU A 80 0.41 -6.96 15.83
C LEU A 80 1.80 -7.14 15.22
N PRO A 81 2.73 -7.81 15.93
CA PRO A 81 4.04 -8.10 15.39
C PRO A 81 3.95 -8.78 14.03
N ASP A 82 4.65 -8.22 13.03
CA ASP A 82 4.73 -8.72 11.66
C ASP A 82 6.21 -8.79 11.21
N ASN A 83 7.09 -9.12 12.16
CA ASN A 83 8.55 -9.09 11.98
C ASN A 83 9.15 -10.49 11.92
N ASP A 84 8.35 -11.53 11.78
CA ASP A 84 8.83 -12.90 11.69
C ASP A 84 9.35 -13.23 10.29
N PRO A 85 10.33 -14.15 10.19
CA PRO A 85 10.76 -14.68 8.90
C PRO A 85 9.60 -15.32 8.14
N CYS A 86 9.59 -15.10 6.83
CA CYS A 86 8.54 -15.55 5.93
C CYS A 86 8.90 -16.86 5.23
N ARG A 87 7.88 -17.62 4.87
CA ARG A 87 8.01 -18.70 3.89
C ARG A 87 8.02 -18.10 2.49
N VAL A 88 9.03 -18.46 1.70
CA VAL A 88 9.24 -18.00 0.32
C VAL A 88 9.10 -19.16 -0.65
N THR A 89 8.48 -18.90 -1.80
CA THR A 89 8.47 -19.79 -2.94
C THR A 89 8.83 -18.98 -4.17
N LEU A 90 10.00 -19.26 -4.75
CA LEU A 90 10.44 -18.61 -5.98
C LEU A 90 9.69 -19.18 -7.18
N MET A 91 9.37 -18.29 -8.13
CA MET A 91 8.70 -18.59 -9.39
C MET A 91 9.56 -18.06 -10.55
N GLU A 92 9.33 -18.54 -11.75
CA GLU A 92 10.06 -18.10 -12.94
C GLU A 92 9.92 -16.58 -13.18
N ASN A 93 8.74 -16.01 -12.88
CA ASN A 93 8.45 -14.59 -13.08
C ASN A 93 8.15 -13.83 -11.77
N GLY A 94 8.63 -14.30 -10.61
CA GLY A 94 8.40 -13.64 -9.33
C GLY A 94 8.55 -14.54 -8.12
N LEU A 95 7.78 -14.24 -7.06
CA LEU A 95 7.77 -15.03 -5.82
C LEU A 95 6.44 -14.97 -5.12
N ASP A 96 6.19 -15.97 -4.27
CA ASP A 96 5.18 -15.95 -3.22
C ASP A 96 5.89 -15.85 -1.86
N VAL A 97 5.43 -14.97 -1.00
CA VAL A 97 5.98 -14.74 0.33
C VAL A 97 4.87 -14.61 1.36
N PHE A 98 4.91 -15.41 2.41
CA PHE A 98 3.88 -15.44 3.46
C PHE A 98 4.51 -15.47 4.85
N ALA A 99 4.07 -14.57 5.72
CA ALA A 99 4.37 -14.59 7.14
C ALA A 99 3.62 -15.73 7.85
N PRO A 100 4.09 -16.20 9.01
CA PRO A 100 3.30 -17.03 9.91
C PRO A 100 1.99 -16.31 10.31
N PRO A 101 0.94 -17.07 10.66
CA PRO A 101 -0.33 -16.45 11.08
C PRO A 101 -0.15 -15.66 12.38
N ALA A 102 -0.53 -14.39 12.35
CA ALA A 102 -0.45 -13.51 13.52
C ALA A 102 -1.46 -13.92 14.62
N GLN A 103 -1.06 -13.79 15.87
CA GLN A 103 -1.96 -13.97 17.02
C GLN A 103 -2.63 -12.62 17.35
N PRO A 104 -3.87 -12.61 17.91
CA PRO A 104 -4.69 -13.78 18.24
C PRO A 104 -5.61 -14.29 17.10
N ASN A 105 -5.75 -13.51 16.02
CA ASN A 105 -6.75 -13.80 14.98
C ASN A 105 -6.35 -14.89 13.97
N ARG A 106 -5.08 -15.31 14.00
CA ARG A 106 -4.48 -16.31 13.11
C ARG A 106 -4.64 -15.99 11.62
N ILE A 107 -4.60 -14.70 11.28
CA ILE A 107 -4.54 -14.26 9.88
C ILE A 107 -3.08 -14.21 9.42
N ALA A 108 -2.74 -15.03 8.44
CA ALA A 108 -1.47 -14.98 7.75
C ALA A 108 -1.50 -13.89 6.68
N ARG A 109 -0.45 -13.07 6.63
CA ARG A 109 -0.26 -12.00 5.66
C ARG A 109 0.73 -12.44 4.60
N GLY A 110 0.48 -12.12 3.35
CA GLY A 110 1.37 -12.53 2.27
C GLY A 110 1.24 -11.68 1.03
N MET A 111 2.17 -11.89 0.12
CA MET A 111 2.18 -11.27 -1.21
C MET A 111 2.52 -12.32 -2.25
N ARG A 112 1.88 -12.23 -3.42
CA ARG A 112 2.32 -12.88 -4.65
C ARG A 112 2.76 -11.80 -5.61
N ILE A 113 4.02 -11.81 -5.98
CA ILE A 113 4.64 -10.76 -6.80
C ILE A 113 4.99 -11.38 -8.15
N ARG A 114 4.56 -10.76 -9.23
CA ARG A 114 4.81 -11.23 -10.61
C ARG A 114 5.21 -10.07 -11.51
N ALA A 115 6.36 -10.21 -12.18
CA ALA A 115 6.67 -9.32 -13.28
C ALA A 115 5.78 -9.63 -14.49
N LEU A 116 5.29 -8.57 -15.13
CA LEU A 116 4.44 -8.65 -16.32
C LEU A 116 5.27 -8.40 -17.58
N PRO A 117 4.84 -8.95 -18.73
CA PRO A 117 5.58 -8.82 -20.01
C PRO A 117 5.77 -7.37 -20.47
N ASP A 118 4.92 -6.45 -20.02
CA ASP A 118 4.97 -5.02 -20.34
C ASP A 118 5.83 -4.18 -19.40
N GLY A 119 6.61 -4.83 -18.51
CA GLY A 119 7.52 -4.19 -17.57
C GLY A 119 6.88 -3.74 -16.26
N ARG A 120 5.56 -3.90 -16.12
CA ARG A 120 4.85 -3.65 -14.86
C ARG A 120 5.06 -4.81 -13.88
N VAL A 121 4.75 -4.56 -12.61
CA VAL A 121 4.75 -5.58 -11.56
C VAL A 121 3.35 -5.71 -10.96
N ARG A 122 2.85 -6.95 -10.89
CA ARG A 122 1.63 -7.28 -10.17
C ARG A 122 1.99 -7.67 -8.75
N VAL A 123 1.38 -7.02 -7.78
CA VAL A 123 1.47 -7.34 -6.35
C VAL A 123 0.08 -7.73 -5.86
N THR A 124 -0.12 -9.01 -5.59
CA THR A 124 -1.37 -9.52 -4.99
C THR A 124 -1.16 -9.63 -3.48
N ASN A 125 -1.78 -8.76 -2.74
CA ASN A 125 -1.78 -8.74 -1.28
C ASN A 125 -2.80 -9.74 -0.73
N CYS A 126 -2.39 -10.59 0.19
CA CYS A 126 -3.18 -11.73 0.65
C CYS A 126 -3.38 -11.71 2.17
N LEU A 127 -4.61 -11.96 2.60
CA LEU A 127 -4.95 -12.30 3.98
C LEU A 127 -5.55 -13.71 4.00
N ARG A 128 -4.84 -14.67 4.58
CA ARG A 128 -5.32 -16.04 4.71
C ARG A 128 -5.76 -16.30 6.14
N ASN A 129 -6.99 -16.74 6.29
CA ASN A 129 -7.52 -17.13 7.59
C ASN A 129 -7.09 -18.57 7.91
N GLU A 130 -6.10 -18.71 8.78
CA GLU A 130 -5.62 -20.01 9.30
C GLU A 130 -6.19 -20.31 10.71
N GLY A 131 -7.16 -19.51 11.15
CA GLY A 131 -7.88 -19.71 12.39
C GLY A 131 -9.11 -20.60 12.21
N GLU A 132 -9.83 -20.80 13.31
CA GLU A 132 -11.07 -21.57 13.36
C GLU A 132 -12.32 -20.69 13.29
N MET A 133 -12.14 -19.38 13.47
CA MET A 133 -13.23 -18.41 13.51
C MET A 133 -13.29 -17.60 12.21
N LEU A 134 -14.49 -17.16 11.85
CA LEU A 134 -14.69 -16.22 10.74
C LEU A 134 -14.05 -14.89 11.10
N TYR A 135 -13.23 -14.35 10.18
CA TYR A 135 -12.72 -13.00 10.25
C TYR A 135 -13.55 -12.08 9.34
N SER A 136 -13.87 -10.85 9.79
CA SER A 136 -14.53 -9.84 8.96
C SER A 136 -13.62 -8.64 8.81
N GLY A 137 -13.33 -8.25 7.57
CA GLY A 137 -12.46 -7.14 7.22
C GLY A 137 -11.95 -7.24 5.79
N GLY A 138 -10.97 -6.46 5.46
CA GLY A 138 -10.36 -6.40 4.14
C GLY A 138 -8.85 -6.27 4.18
N VAL A 139 -8.23 -6.35 3.01
CA VAL A 139 -6.81 -6.11 2.83
C VAL A 139 -6.56 -4.60 2.86
N TRP A 140 -5.59 -4.17 3.65
CA TRP A 140 -5.04 -2.83 3.63
C TRP A 140 -3.57 -2.89 3.23
N SER A 141 -3.21 -2.14 2.20
CA SER A 141 -1.90 -2.21 1.57
C SER A 141 -1.17 -0.87 1.61
N PRO A 142 -0.63 -0.47 2.78
CA PRO A 142 0.14 0.76 2.91
C PRO A 142 1.53 0.59 2.29
N THR A 143 1.94 1.60 1.52
CA THR A 143 3.27 1.71 0.92
C THR A 143 3.93 2.98 1.42
N CYS A 144 4.92 2.85 2.31
CA CYS A 144 5.73 3.96 2.75
C CYS A 144 6.64 4.42 1.60
N VAL A 145 6.56 5.69 1.26
CA VAL A 145 7.34 6.32 0.19
C VAL A 145 8.11 7.52 0.72
N VAL A 146 9.08 8.01 -0.06
CA VAL A 146 9.82 9.22 0.27
C VAL A 146 8.86 10.42 0.30
N ALA A 147 8.91 11.23 1.38
CA ALA A 147 8.04 12.39 1.56
C ALA A 147 8.65 13.69 1.02
N THR A 148 9.33 13.61 -0.12
CA THR A 148 9.91 14.75 -0.83
C THR A 148 9.11 15.16 -2.06
N ARG A 149 8.07 14.39 -2.39
CA ARG A 149 7.29 14.50 -3.62
C ARG A 149 5.80 14.48 -3.30
N PRO A 150 4.96 15.16 -4.10
CA PRO A 150 3.51 15.10 -3.93
C PRO A 150 2.95 13.71 -4.25
N ILE A 151 1.89 13.34 -3.52
CA ILE A 151 1.05 12.19 -3.81
C ILE A 151 -0.21 12.68 -4.48
N GLU A 152 -0.57 12.09 -5.61
CA GLU A 152 -1.76 12.40 -6.39
C GLU A 152 -2.72 11.20 -6.39
N ILE A 153 -4.01 11.50 -6.25
CA ILE A 153 -5.11 10.54 -6.34
C ILE A 153 -6.09 11.05 -7.39
N PRO A 154 -6.03 10.56 -8.64
CA PRO A 154 -7.07 10.80 -9.63
C PRO A 154 -8.39 10.17 -9.18
N LEU A 155 -9.37 10.98 -8.84
CA LEU A 155 -10.65 10.53 -8.27
C LEU A 155 -11.53 9.79 -9.29
N GLY A 156 -11.46 10.23 -10.53
CA GLY A 156 -12.30 9.79 -11.62
C GLY A 156 -13.28 10.90 -12.02
N CYS A 157 -13.56 10.97 -13.29
CA CYS A 157 -14.60 11.82 -13.82
C CYS A 157 -15.58 10.90 -14.57
N PRO A 158 -16.84 10.86 -14.21
CA PRO A 158 -17.82 10.09 -14.94
C PRO A 158 -17.97 10.67 -16.34
N GLU A 159 -18.42 9.85 -17.28
CA GLU A 159 -18.79 10.31 -18.61
C GLU A 159 -19.89 11.38 -18.47
N PRO A 160 -19.76 12.52 -19.16
CA PRO A 160 -20.64 13.66 -19.00
C PRO A 160 -22.14 13.35 -19.15
N ASP A 161 -22.46 12.33 -19.93
CA ASP A 161 -23.84 11.98 -20.25
C ASP A 161 -24.49 11.01 -19.25
N THR A 162 -23.74 10.48 -18.27
CA THR A 162 -24.21 9.42 -17.39
C THR A 162 -24.28 9.77 -15.93
N ALA A 163 -23.70 10.87 -15.49
CA ALA A 163 -23.61 11.19 -14.07
C ALA A 163 -23.63 12.68 -13.80
N TRP A 164 -24.82 13.22 -13.76
CA TRP A 164 -25.07 14.60 -13.37
C TRP A 164 -25.13 14.81 -11.85
N ASP A 165 -24.96 13.75 -11.05
CA ASP A 165 -25.05 13.73 -9.59
C ASP A 165 -23.86 13.07 -8.89
N VAL A 166 -22.69 13.00 -9.55
CA VAL A 166 -21.50 12.40 -8.95
C VAL A 166 -20.90 13.28 -7.87
N VAL A 167 -20.70 12.66 -6.71
CA VAL A 167 -20.04 13.27 -5.55
C VAL A 167 -18.76 12.52 -5.25
N TYR A 168 -17.62 13.23 -5.35
CA TYR A 168 -16.34 12.70 -4.90
C TYR A 168 -16.23 12.81 -3.38
N MET A 169 -15.86 11.69 -2.72
CA MET A 169 -15.61 11.68 -1.29
C MET A 169 -14.12 11.82 -1.01
N ALA A 170 -13.71 12.96 -0.43
CA ALA A 170 -12.39 13.16 0.14
C ALA A 170 -12.57 13.45 1.62
N MET A 171 -12.18 12.51 2.48
CA MET A 171 -12.42 12.61 3.92
C MET A 171 -11.13 12.95 4.67
N PRO A 172 -11.12 14.00 5.52
CA PRO A 172 -10.06 14.20 6.49
C PRO A 172 -10.11 13.09 7.54
N ARG A 173 -8.96 12.68 8.03
CA ARG A 173 -8.83 11.62 9.01
C ARG A 173 -8.12 12.11 10.27
N VAL A 174 -8.62 11.72 11.42
CA VAL A 174 -7.88 11.81 12.68
C VAL A 174 -6.88 10.66 12.72
N PHE A 175 -5.60 10.98 12.94
CA PHE A 175 -4.53 10.00 12.99
C PHE A 175 -3.61 10.28 14.18
N ALA A 176 -3.35 9.27 15.02
CA ALA A 176 -2.43 9.33 16.17
C ALA A 176 -2.64 10.59 17.05
N GLY A 177 -3.87 11.00 17.27
CA GLY A 177 -4.22 12.21 18.03
C GLY A 177 -4.11 13.52 17.24
N ASN A 178 -3.64 13.51 16.01
CA ASN A 178 -3.63 14.67 15.13
C ASN A 178 -4.93 14.77 14.35
N VAL A 179 -5.42 15.99 14.20
CA VAL A 179 -6.61 16.28 13.39
C VAL A 179 -6.16 16.92 12.10
N THR A 180 -6.50 16.29 10.98
CA THR A 180 -6.26 16.87 9.66
C THR A 180 -7.37 17.88 9.36
N ARG A 181 -6.98 19.13 9.15
CA ARG A 181 -7.91 20.21 8.82
C ARG A 181 -8.41 20.09 7.39
N LEU A 182 -9.66 20.47 7.15
CA LEU A 182 -10.23 20.53 5.78
C LEU A 182 -9.54 21.60 4.91
N ASP A 183 -9.16 22.71 5.54
CA ASP A 183 -8.52 23.88 4.91
C ASP A 183 -6.98 23.78 4.93
N ASP A 184 -6.40 22.57 5.02
CA ASP A 184 -4.95 22.38 4.97
C ASP A 184 -4.43 22.68 3.56
N ASP A 185 -3.52 23.65 3.45
CA ASP A 185 -2.91 24.07 2.18
C ASP A 185 -1.94 23.04 1.57
N SER A 186 -1.61 21.97 2.32
CA SER A 186 -0.92 20.79 1.76
C SER A 186 -1.83 19.98 0.85
N VAL A 187 -3.15 20.20 0.90
CA VAL A 187 -4.15 19.45 0.15
C VAL A 187 -4.81 20.36 -0.87
N THR A 188 -4.79 19.93 -2.12
CA THR A 188 -5.46 20.63 -3.22
C THR A 188 -6.27 19.66 -4.06
N ILE A 189 -7.35 20.13 -4.63
CA ILE A 189 -8.12 19.43 -5.65
C ILE A 189 -8.13 20.32 -6.89
N CYS A 190 -7.62 19.79 -8.00
CA CYS A 190 -7.62 20.48 -9.28
C CYS A 190 -8.20 19.53 -10.34
N GLY A 191 -9.32 19.94 -10.95
CA GLY A 191 -10.10 19.02 -11.76
C GLY A 191 -10.57 17.84 -10.93
N ASP A 192 -10.23 16.64 -11.34
CA ASP A 192 -10.53 15.38 -10.66
C ASP A 192 -9.31 14.78 -9.91
N VAL A 193 -8.27 15.57 -9.64
CA VAL A 193 -7.07 15.10 -8.96
C VAL A 193 -6.96 15.70 -7.56
N LEU A 194 -6.98 14.84 -6.55
CA LEU A 194 -6.64 15.18 -5.17
C LEU A 194 -5.12 15.05 -5.01
N THR A 195 -4.46 16.12 -4.56
CA THR A 195 -3.00 16.16 -4.37
C THR A 195 -2.66 16.47 -2.92
N LEU A 196 -1.76 15.68 -2.33
CA LEU A 196 -1.12 15.94 -1.04
C LEU A 196 0.33 16.34 -1.29
N THR A 197 0.68 17.57 -0.91
CA THR A 197 2.05 18.11 -1.06
C THR A 197 2.75 18.16 0.29
N PRO A 198 4.00 17.62 0.41
CA PRO A 198 4.77 17.68 1.66
C PRO A 198 5.08 19.13 2.05
N LYS A 199 4.54 19.59 3.18
CA LYS A 199 4.75 20.94 3.76
C LYS A 199 5.11 20.88 5.24
N GLY A 200 5.67 19.76 5.70
CA GLY A 200 6.11 19.59 7.09
C GLY A 200 5.01 19.28 8.09
N ARG A 201 3.75 19.25 7.65
CA ARG A 201 2.60 18.95 8.51
C ARG A 201 2.15 17.50 8.37
N CYS A 202 1.56 16.96 9.45
CA CYS A 202 0.89 15.67 9.39
C CYS A 202 -0.46 15.84 8.68
N VAL A 203 -0.67 15.10 7.61
CA VAL A 203 -1.91 15.14 6.82
C VAL A 203 -2.30 13.75 6.33
N LYS A 204 -3.58 13.40 6.43
CA LYS A 204 -4.15 12.19 5.82
C LYS A 204 -5.44 12.51 5.10
N ARG A 205 -5.62 11.95 3.92
CA ARG A 205 -6.86 12.01 3.14
C ARG A 205 -7.22 10.62 2.64
N CYS A 206 -8.48 10.30 2.76
CA CYS A 206 -9.07 9.08 2.23
C CYS A 206 -10.05 9.47 1.14
N ALA A 207 -10.07 8.74 0.04
CA ALA A 207 -10.90 9.04 -1.11
C ALA A 207 -11.57 7.78 -1.67
N ARG A 208 -12.79 7.93 -2.16
CA ARG A 208 -13.37 7.03 -3.15
C ARG A 208 -12.82 7.47 -4.51
N ALA A 209 -11.91 6.68 -5.06
CA ALA A 209 -11.24 6.98 -6.31
C ALA A 209 -11.56 5.88 -7.33
N GLU A 210 -12.49 6.15 -8.23
CA GLU A 210 -13.01 5.14 -9.17
C GLU A 210 -11.98 4.73 -10.23
N LYS A 211 -11.01 5.61 -10.54
CA LYS A 211 -9.86 5.24 -11.35
C LYS A 211 -8.94 4.22 -10.68
N GLY A 212 -9.03 4.05 -9.37
CA GLY A 212 -8.20 3.13 -8.61
C GLY A 212 -6.71 3.47 -8.64
N ILE A 213 -6.33 4.73 -8.83
CA ILE A 213 -4.94 5.17 -9.01
C ILE A 213 -4.50 6.00 -7.82
N VAL A 214 -3.31 5.67 -7.29
CA VAL A 214 -2.53 6.54 -6.41
C VAL A 214 -1.09 6.60 -6.91
N GLN A 215 -0.50 7.80 -6.97
CA GLN A 215 0.82 7.96 -7.56
C GLN A 215 1.69 8.97 -6.83
N LEU A 216 3.00 8.69 -6.79
CA LEU A 216 4.04 9.59 -6.31
C LEU A 216 4.66 10.30 -7.51
N ARG A 217 4.43 11.61 -7.64
CA ARG A 217 4.93 12.40 -8.77
C ARG A 217 6.34 12.91 -8.49
N GLY A 218 7.31 12.51 -9.31
CA GLY A 218 8.66 13.07 -9.34
C GLY A 218 8.87 14.03 -10.50
N ASP A 219 10.07 14.58 -10.61
CA ASP A 219 10.42 15.50 -11.68
C ASP A 219 10.57 14.80 -13.04
N THR A 220 11.05 13.56 -13.04
CA THR A 220 11.35 12.79 -14.26
C THR A 220 10.55 11.50 -14.36
N SER A 221 9.90 11.08 -13.28
CA SER A 221 9.18 9.82 -13.23
C SER A 221 8.01 9.87 -12.25
N VAL A 222 7.02 9.03 -12.51
CA VAL A 222 5.85 8.82 -11.65
C VAL A 222 5.82 7.36 -11.22
N PHE A 223 5.89 7.11 -9.92
CA PHE A 223 5.55 5.78 -9.39
C PHE A 223 4.04 5.69 -9.21
N ARG A 224 3.40 4.78 -9.90
CA ARG A 224 1.95 4.59 -9.89
C ARG A 224 1.60 3.21 -9.38
N LYS A 225 0.61 3.16 -8.50
CA LYS A 225 -0.13 1.97 -8.10
C LYS A 225 -1.54 2.06 -8.68
N THR A 226 -2.00 0.99 -9.30
CA THR A 226 -3.36 0.89 -9.83
C THR A 226 -4.06 -0.31 -9.22
N VAL A 227 -5.29 -0.14 -8.78
CA VAL A 227 -6.20 -1.18 -8.28
C VAL A 227 -7.51 -1.14 -9.05
N ILE A 228 -8.19 -2.27 -9.13
CA ILE A 228 -9.52 -2.31 -9.74
C ILE A 228 -10.55 -1.85 -8.69
N PHE A 229 -11.21 -0.73 -8.96
CA PHE A 229 -12.34 -0.29 -8.16
C PHE A 229 -13.55 -1.17 -8.41
N GLN A 230 -14.19 -1.63 -7.34
CA GLN A 230 -15.39 -2.47 -7.39
C GLN A 230 -16.56 -1.64 -6.82
N PRO A 231 -17.50 -1.17 -7.65
CA PRO A 231 -18.58 -0.28 -7.21
C PRO A 231 -19.44 -0.85 -6.08
N ASP A 232 -19.65 -2.16 -6.08
CA ASP A 232 -20.49 -2.87 -5.12
C ASP A 232 -19.73 -3.38 -3.88
N ALA A 233 -18.40 -3.17 -3.83
CA ALA A 233 -17.61 -3.59 -2.68
C ALA A 233 -17.81 -2.64 -1.50
N HIS A 234 -17.86 -3.21 -0.32
CA HIS A 234 -17.84 -2.45 0.93
C HIS A 234 -16.40 -2.08 1.27
N TYR A 235 -16.03 -0.82 1.14
CA TYR A 235 -14.71 -0.33 1.51
C TYR A 235 -14.73 0.30 2.91
N PRO A 236 -13.58 0.29 3.64
CA PRO A 236 -13.48 0.96 4.93
C PRO A 236 -13.62 2.49 4.80
N LEU A 237 -13.63 3.20 5.94
CA LEU A 237 -13.59 4.67 6.00
C LEU A 237 -14.74 5.35 5.24
N GLY A 238 -15.93 4.75 5.25
CA GLY A 238 -17.10 5.29 4.58
C GLY A 238 -17.10 5.10 3.05
N GLY A 239 -16.40 4.10 2.55
CA GLY A 239 -16.38 3.73 1.13
C GLY A 239 -15.10 4.17 0.39
N CYS A 240 -14.02 4.49 1.12
CA CYS A 240 -12.76 4.89 0.52
C CYS A 240 -11.92 3.66 0.15
N ASN A 241 -11.47 3.59 -1.09
CA ASN A 241 -10.58 2.54 -1.60
C ASN A 241 -9.12 2.97 -1.67
N ILE A 242 -8.83 4.25 -1.49
CA ILE A 242 -7.49 4.83 -1.50
C ILE A 242 -7.33 5.82 -0.35
N ALA A 243 -6.14 5.85 0.24
CA ALA A 243 -5.73 6.91 1.14
C ALA A 243 -4.29 7.35 0.86
N ALA A 244 -3.96 8.57 1.28
CA ALA A 244 -2.62 9.09 1.29
C ALA A 244 -2.32 9.76 2.63
N PHE A 245 -1.10 9.58 3.12
CA PHE A 245 -0.61 10.13 4.37
C PHE A 245 0.76 10.79 4.18
N ILE A 246 0.99 11.91 4.89
CA ILE A 246 2.31 12.54 5.00
C ILE A 246 2.58 12.77 6.49
N GLY A 247 3.71 12.27 6.99
CA GLY A 247 4.13 12.43 8.37
C GLY A 247 4.64 13.84 8.67
N ALA A 248 4.49 14.28 9.94
CA ALA A 248 5.01 15.57 10.40
C ALA A 248 6.51 15.67 10.16
N GLY A 249 6.99 16.84 9.70
CA GLY A 249 8.38 17.03 9.31
C GLY A 249 8.77 16.34 8.00
N ASN A 250 7.81 15.82 7.25
CA ASN A 250 8.03 15.07 5.99
C ASN A 250 8.97 13.87 6.19
N TRP A 251 8.92 13.19 7.34
CA TRP A 251 9.82 12.06 7.60
C TRP A 251 9.50 10.82 6.74
N MET A 252 8.23 10.63 6.36
CA MET A 252 7.77 9.67 5.36
C MET A 252 6.37 10.01 4.88
N ALA A 253 5.94 9.39 3.80
CA ALA A 253 4.58 9.45 3.29
C ALA A 253 4.06 8.04 2.99
N GLU A 254 2.75 7.86 2.82
CA GLU A 254 2.13 6.58 2.47
C GLU A 254 1.15 6.75 1.32
N MET A 255 1.23 5.80 0.38
CA MET A 255 0.23 5.53 -0.63
C MET A 255 -0.50 4.24 -0.23
N GLU A 256 -1.77 4.34 0.12
CA GLU A 256 -2.54 3.26 0.70
C GLU A 256 -3.67 2.84 -0.24
N THR A 257 -3.87 1.54 -0.40
CA THR A 257 -5.01 0.99 -1.13
C THR A 257 -5.75 -0.02 -0.25
N PHE A 258 -7.06 -0.14 -0.47
CA PHE A 258 -7.92 -1.03 0.32
C PHE A 258 -8.67 -1.99 -0.60
N GLY A 259 -8.66 -3.27 -0.26
CA GLY A 259 -9.58 -4.26 -0.79
C GLY A 259 -10.95 -4.15 -0.14
N GLY A 260 -11.98 -4.64 -0.81
CA GLY A 260 -13.33 -4.70 -0.26
C GLY A 260 -13.38 -5.56 1.01
N GLU A 261 -14.07 -5.04 2.03
CA GLU A 261 -14.30 -5.76 3.29
C GLU A 261 -15.32 -6.89 3.08
N ARG A 262 -14.99 -8.05 3.59
CA ARG A 262 -15.87 -9.22 3.53
C ARG A 262 -15.57 -10.22 4.66
N PRO A 263 -16.49 -11.15 4.92
CA PRO A 263 -16.18 -12.31 5.74
C PRO A 263 -15.11 -13.19 5.05
N ILE A 264 -14.09 -13.60 5.81
CA ILE A 264 -13.03 -14.53 5.38
C ILE A 264 -13.17 -15.78 6.25
N LYS A 265 -13.61 -16.89 5.67
CA LYS A 265 -13.83 -18.14 6.38
C LYS A 265 -12.50 -18.83 6.71
N PRO A 266 -12.46 -19.75 7.70
CA PRO A 266 -11.32 -20.62 7.92
C PRO A 266 -10.84 -21.30 6.62
N GLY A 267 -9.54 -21.24 6.36
CA GLY A 267 -8.91 -21.74 5.13
C GLY A 267 -9.03 -20.84 3.90
N GLU A 268 -9.84 -19.78 3.94
CA GLU A 268 -10.05 -18.84 2.83
C GLU A 268 -8.96 -17.77 2.76
N THR A 269 -8.68 -17.28 1.56
CA THR A 269 -7.77 -16.15 1.31
C THR A 269 -8.56 -15.00 0.71
N ALA A 270 -8.45 -13.81 1.31
CA ALA A 270 -8.83 -12.55 0.66
C ALA A 270 -7.63 -11.99 -0.08
N GLU A 271 -7.86 -11.50 -1.29
CA GLU A 271 -6.83 -10.99 -2.18
C GLU A 271 -7.17 -9.56 -2.62
N HIS A 272 -6.13 -8.75 -2.73
CA HIS A 272 -6.20 -7.38 -3.24
C HIS A 272 -5.02 -7.16 -4.17
N GLU A 273 -5.32 -7.01 -5.46
CA GLU A 273 -4.32 -6.90 -6.51
C GLU A 273 -3.99 -5.44 -6.80
N GLU A 274 -2.71 -5.15 -6.85
CA GLU A 274 -2.15 -3.88 -7.30
C GLU A 274 -1.26 -4.10 -8.51
N THR A 275 -1.32 -3.20 -9.48
CA THR A 275 -0.33 -3.09 -10.55
C THR A 275 0.58 -1.90 -10.27
N TRP A 276 1.89 -2.14 -10.27
CA TRP A 276 2.93 -1.14 -10.02
C TRP A 276 3.70 -0.82 -11.29
N GLU A 277 3.92 0.45 -11.54
CA GLU A 277 4.68 0.92 -12.70
C GLU A 277 5.45 2.20 -12.41
N ILE A 278 6.55 2.43 -13.15
CA ILE A 278 7.30 3.68 -13.12
C ILE A 278 7.23 4.29 -14.52
N LEU A 279 6.43 5.33 -14.65
CA LEU A 279 6.22 6.07 -15.89
C LEU A 279 7.24 7.21 -16.03
N ALA A 280 7.59 7.60 -17.26
CA ALA A 280 8.26 8.87 -17.49
C ALA A 280 7.27 10.02 -17.25
N CYS A 281 7.75 11.15 -16.73
CA CYS A 281 6.96 12.39 -16.77
C CYS A 281 6.93 12.89 -18.22
N GLU A 282 5.73 13.22 -18.69
CA GLU A 282 5.53 13.94 -19.95
C GLU A 282 5.86 15.42 -19.79
#